data_0bfd6e3cebd2ec93882c8d79f4d6486c
#
_entry.id   0bfd6e3cebd2ec93882c8d79f4d6486c
#
_cell.length_a   1.000
_cell.length_b   1.000
_cell.length_c   1.000
_cell.angle_alpha   90.00
_cell.angle_beta   90.00
_cell.angle_gamma   90.00
#
_symmetry.space_group_name_H-M   'P 1'
#
loop_
_entity.id
_entity.type
_entity.pdbx_description
1 polymer ?
#
loop_
_entity_poly.entity_id
_entity_poly.type
_entity_poly.pdbx_seq_one_letter_code
_entity_poly.pdbx_strand_id
1 'polypeptide(L)'
;YRKLHPSVLPVFKKVENNLGLDFIHQENDFVDFTAQKLIPYQRSDRGPATAVGDLNNDGKEDIFFGGAQGKLPAIYLQNGKGFSKKAFNSIYLDSIYEDASAVIGDFNGDKQNDLVVTSGSGQYAANLLHRLYLGNTLVKSTFPDTNAMNASVVKTIDYDKDGDLDLFVGNNSKYNIFGR
;
A
#
# COMPACT_ATOMS: atom_id res chain seq x y z
N TYR A 1 25.51 -16.43 -29.84
CA TYR A 1 24.61 -17.14 -28.90
C TYR A 1 25.45 -17.64 -27.75
N ARG A 2 25.30 -17.03 -26.52
CA ARG A 2 25.96 -17.47 -25.29
C ARG A 2 25.23 -18.71 -24.79
N LYS A 3 25.86 -19.89 -24.80
CA LYS A 3 25.30 -21.10 -24.16
C LYS A 3 25.08 -20.78 -22.67
N LEU A 4 23.84 -20.75 -22.22
CA LEU A 4 23.51 -20.70 -20.81
C LEU A 4 24.03 -21.99 -20.18
N HIS A 5 24.89 -21.89 -19.17
CA HIS A 5 25.39 -23.04 -18.43
C HIS A 5 24.22 -23.70 -17.66
N PRO A 6 23.99 -25.00 -17.82
CA PRO A 6 22.83 -25.70 -17.26
C PRO A 6 22.92 -25.99 -15.76
N SER A 7 23.82 -25.34 -15.02
CA SER A 7 24.07 -25.66 -13.60
C SER A 7 23.75 -24.54 -12.60
N VAL A 8 23.08 -23.47 -13.03
CA VAL A 8 22.62 -22.43 -12.06
C VAL A 8 21.25 -22.85 -11.56
N LEU A 9 21.20 -23.31 -10.31
CA LEU A 9 19.93 -23.54 -9.62
C LEU A 9 19.10 -22.25 -9.66
N PRO A 10 17.79 -22.32 -9.91
CA PRO A 10 16.94 -21.14 -9.92
C PRO A 10 17.00 -20.46 -8.55
N VAL A 11 17.23 -19.14 -8.58
CA VAL A 11 17.28 -18.31 -7.35
C VAL A 11 15.91 -18.29 -6.65
N PHE A 12 14.83 -18.46 -7.43
CA PHE A 12 13.48 -18.52 -6.93
C PHE A 12 12.86 -19.88 -7.16
N LYS A 13 12.16 -20.40 -6.17
CA LYS A 13 11.38 -21.62 -6.25
C LYS A 13 9.90 -21.29 -6.15
N LYS A 14 9.09 -21.82 -7.07
CA LYS A 14 7.63 -21.70 -6.97
C LYS A 14 7.14 -22.42 -5.72
N VAL A 15 6.33 -21.72 -4.92
CA VAL A 15 5.61 -22.30 -3.79
C VAL A 15 4.35 -22.98 -4.32
N GLU A 16 4.10 -24.22 -3.95
CA GLU A 16 3.00 -25.02 -4.48
C GLU A 16 1.65 -24.74 -3.80
N ASN A 17 1.69 -24.22 -2.56
CA ASN A 17 0.51 -23.80 -1.82
C ASN A 17 0.58 -22.30 -1.53
N ASN A 18 -0.56 -21.68 -1.27
CA ASN A 18 -0.65 -20.25 -1.03
C ASN A 18 -0.16 -19.80 0.37
N LEU A 19 0.29 -20.73 1.21
CA LEU A 19 0.76 -20.47 2.57
C LEU A 19 -0.23 -19.67 3.44
N GLY A 20 -1.52 -19.70 3.12
CA GLY A 20 -2.56 -18.92 3.80
C GLY A 20 -2.84 -17.55 3.20
N LEU A 21 -2.19 -17.19 2.08
CA LEU A 21 -2.49 -15.97 1.33
C LEU A 21 -3.62 -16.23 0.35
N ASP A 22 -4.82 -15.77 0.68
CA ASP A 22 -6.04 -15.94 -0.13
C ASP A 22 -6.60 -14.61 -0.66
N PHE A 23 -5.82 -13.52 -0.58
CA PHE A 23 -6.25 -12.20 -1.06
C PHE A 23 -6.43 -12.20 -2.58
N ILE A 24 -7.60 -11.75 -3.00
CA ILE A 24 -7.90 -11.46 -4.41
C ILE A 24 -8.32 -10.00 -4.47
N HIS A 25 -7.53 -9.20 -5.17
CA HIS A 25 -7.85 -7.80 -5.38
C HIS A 25 -9.13 -7.65 -6.20
N GLN A 26 -9.97 -6.73 -5.77
CA GLN A 26 -11.22 -6.39 -6.44
C GLN A 26 -11.24 -4.90 -6.68
N GLU A 27 -11.37 -4.52 -7.93
CA GLU A 27 -11.58 -3.13 -8.32
C GLU A 27 -13.04 -2.72 -8.14
N ASN A 28 -13.28 -1.41 -8.16
CA ASN A 28 -14.62 -0.85 -8.26
C ASN A 28 -15.04 -0.73 -9.74
N ASP A 29 -16.33 -0.49 -9.99
CA ASP A 29 -16.88 -0.39 -11.36
C ASP A 29 -16.62 0.99 -12.01
N PHE A 30 -15.62 1.75 -11.54
CA PHE A 30 -15.31 3.06 -12.08
C PHE A 30 -14.63 2.97 -13.43
N VAL A 31 -15.19 3.69 -14.41
CA VAL A 31 -14.64 3.73 -15.78
C VAL A 31 -14.07 5.11 -16.06
N ASP A 32 -12.75 5.22 -16.06
CA ASP A 32 -12.01 6.48 -16.31
C ASP A 32 -12.47 7.20 -17.58
N PHE A 33 -12.73 6.46 -18.64
CA PHE A 33 -13.12 7.02 -19.94
C PHE A 33 -14.49 7.75 -19.92
N THR A 34 -15.33 7.45 -18.93
CA THR A 34 -16.59 8.18 -18.74
C THR A 34 -16.34 9.61 -18.24
N ALA A 35 -15.36 9.76 -17.35
CA ALA A 35 -14.98 11.05 -16.78
C ALA A 35 -13.95 11.79 -17.65
N GLN A 36 -13.06 11.06 -18.30
CA GLN A 36 -11.91 11.58 -19.06
C GLN A 36 -11.76 10.88 -20.40
N LYS A 37 -12.49 11.36 -21.40
CA LYS A 37 -12.62 10.70 -22.72
C LYS A 37 -11.33 10.59 -23.54
N LEU A 38 -10.30 11.40 -23.21
CA LEU A 38 -9.08 11.54 -24.02
C LEU A 38 -7.85 10.84 -23.42
N ILE A 39 -8.00 10.14 -22.31
CA ILE A 39 -6.87 9.37 -21.76
C ILE A 39 -6.62 8.09 -22.59
N PRO A 40 -5.35 7.73 -22.83
CA PRO A 40 -5.02 6.58 -23.69
C PRO A 40 -5.17 5.23 -23.01
N TYR A 41 -5.30 5.19 -21.67
CA TYR A 41 -5.44 3.96 -20.87
C TYR A 41 -6.13 4.27 -19.55
N GLN A 42 -6.72 3.24 -18.94
CA GLN A 42 -7.34 3.32 -17.62
C GLN A 42 -6.28 3.61 -16.55
N ARG A 43 -6.59 4.51 -15.60
CA ARG A 43 -5.66 4.98 -14.57
C ARG A 43 -6.11 4.65 -13.15
N SER A 44 -7.40 4.38 -12.97
CA SER A 44 -7.99 4.02 -11.69
C SER A 44 -7.64 2.60 -11.23
N ASP A 45 -7.39 1.70 -12.17
CA ASP A 45 -7.05 0.30 -11.92
C ASP A 45 -5.53 0.13 -11.69
N ARG A 46 -5.05 0.46 -10.50
CA ARG A 46 -3.63 0.42 -10.13
C ARG A 46 -3.32 -0.38 -8.88
N GLY A 47 -4.28 -1.13 -8.42
CA GLY A 47 -4.16 -1.93 -7.21
C GLY A 47 -3.44 -3.27 -7.39
N PRO A 48 -3.25 -3.97 -6.29
CA PRO A 48 -3.35 -3.47 -4.93
C PRO A 48 -2.08 -2.70 -4.49
N ALA A 49 -2.24 -1.67 -3.66
CA ALA A 49 -1.13 -1.16 -2.86
C ALA A 49 -0.59 -2.32 -2.00
N THR A 50 0.72 -2.46 -1.91
CA THR A 50 1.32 -3.55 -1.15
C THR A 50 2.48 -3.04 -0.31
N ALA A 51 2.52 -3.42 0.97
CA ALA A 51 3.65 -3.19 1.85
C ALA A 51 4.04 -4.48 2.56
N VAL A 52 5.33 -4.65 2.81
CA VAL A 52 5.90 -5.78 3.55
C VAL A 52 6.77 -5.23 4.67
N GLY A 53 6.61 -5.75 5.88
CA GLY A 53 7.36 -5.39 7.06
C GLY A 53 6.76 -6.04 8.31
N ASP A 54 7.50 -6.02 9.40
CA ASP A 54 7.09 -6.62 10.68
C ASP A 54 6.11 -5.69 11.41
N LEU A 55 4.81 -5.85 11.16
CA LEU A 55 3.75 -5.01 11.73
C LEU A 55 3.45 -5.30 13.21
N ASN A 56 3.82 -6.46 13.70
CA ASN A 56 3.51 -6.88 15.06
C ASN A 56 4.74 -6.99 15.97
N ASN A 57 5.92 -6.63 15.44
CA ASN A 57 7.21 -6.68 16.11
C ASN A 57 7.60 -8.08 16.62
N ASP A 58 7.25 -9.14 15.86
CA ASP A 58 7.59 -10.52 16.19
C ASP A 58 8.86 -11.03 15.46
N GLY A 59 9.49 -10.17 14.69
CA GLY A 59 10.71 -10.47 13.91
C GLY A 59 10.43 -11.16 12.57
N LYS A 60 9.17 -11.21 12.12
CA LYS A 60 8.78 -11.77 10.82
C LYS A 60 8.06 -10.73 9.98
N GLU A 61 8.23 -10.85 8.67
CA GLU A 61 7.61 -9.92 7.76
C GLU A 61 6.14 -10.25 7.49
N ASP A 62 5.28 -9.28 7.73
CA ASP A 62 3.85 -9.31 7.46
C ASP A 62 3.55 -8.62 6.14
N ILE A 63 2.33 -8.79 5.64
CA ILE A 63 1.93 -8.21 4.35
C ILE A 63 0.64 -7.41 4.53
N PHE A 64 0.64 -6.18 4.02
CA PHE A 64 -0.53 -5.38 3.78
C PHE A 64 -0.87 -5.38 2.29
N PHE A 65 -2.13 -5.66 1.96
CA PHE A 65 -2.72 -5.45 0.65
C PHE A 65 -3.82 -4.41 0.74
N GLY A 66 -3.67 -3.32 0.01
CA GLY A 66 -4.66 -2.25 -0.07
C GLY A 66 -5.90 -2.64 -0.85
N GLY A 67 -6.98 -1.93 -0.61
CA GLY A 67 -8.24 -2.08 -1.31
C GLY A 67 -8.49 -0.97 -2.33
N ALA A 68 -9.28 -1.26 -3.36
CA ALA A 68 -9.92 -0.24 -4.17
C ALA A 68 -11.02 0.47 -3.36
N GLN A 69 -11.47 1.62 -3.81
CA GLN A 69 -12.53 2.37 -3.14
C GLN A 69 -13.79 1.52 -2.95
N GLY A 70 -14.22 1.38 -1.70
CA GLY A 70 -15.35 0.54 -1.30
C GLY A 70 -15.03 -0.95 -1.15
N LYS A 71 -13.76 -1.33 -1.28
CA LYS A 71 -13.29 -2.71 -1.07
C LYS A 71 -12.41 -2.78 0.18
N LEU A 72 -12.47 -3.91 0.88
CA LEU A 72 -11.71 -4.09 2.11
C LEU A 72 -10.25 -4.44 1.80
N PRO A 73 -9.30 -3.73 2.40
CA PRO A 73 -7.90 -4.14 2.40
C PRO A 73 -7.69 -5.40 3.26
N ALA A 74 -6.50 -6.00 3.18
CA ALA A 74 -6.17 -7.18 3.95
C ALA A 74 -4.78 -7.08 4.57
N ILE A 75 -4.66 -7.54 5.81
CA ILE A 75 -3.38 -7.72 6.50
C ILE A 75 -3.20 -9.19 6.82
N TYR A 76 -2.01 -9.70 6.51
CA TYR A 76 -1.61 -11.06 6.79
C TYR A 76 -0.36 -11.06 7.66
N LEU A 77 -0.50 -11.63 8.86
CA LEU A 77 0.60 -11.80 9.78
C LEU A 77 1.30 -13.15 9.54
N GLN A 78 2.63 -13.13 9.45
CA GLN A 78 3.42 -14.33 9.28
C GLN A 78 3.57 -15.08 10.61
N ASN A 79 3.32 -16.40 10.60
CA ASN A 79 3.46 -17.25 11.80
C ASN A 79 4.61 -18.26 11.72
N GLY A 80 5.53 -18.11 10.75
CA GLY A 80 6.65 -19.00 10.50
C GLY A 80 6.31 -20.28 9.72
N LYS A 81 5.03 -20.60 9.53
CA LYS A 81 4.54 -21.71 8.68
C LYS A 81 3.78 -21.21 7.45
N GLY A 82 3.36 -19.97 7.48
CA GLY A 82 2.58 -19.29 6.48
C GLY A 82 2.03 -17.98 7.03
N PHE A 83 0.90 -17.57 6.52
CA PHE A 83 0.27 -16.30 6.85
C PHE A 83 -1.13 -16.52 7.41
N SER A 84 -1.55 -15.63 8.30
CA SER A 84 -2.89 -15.63 8.87
C SER A 84 -3.50 -14.23 8.72
N LYS A 85 -4.68 -14.15 8.12
CA LYS A 85 -5.39 -12.88 7.94
C LYS A 85 -5.79 -12.30 9.29
N LYS A 86 -5.48 -11.03 9.51
CA LYS A 86 -5.81 -10.27 10.71
C LYS A 86 -6.71 -9.10 10.37
N ALA A 87 -7.81 -8.98 11.10
CA ALA A 87 -8.75 -7.87 10.95
C ALA A 87 -8.35 -6.71 11.88
N PHE A 88 -8.37 -5.48 11.34
CA PHE A 88 -8.18 -4.24 12.09
C PHE A 88 -9.31 -3.27 11.73
N ASN A 89 -10.15 -2.92 12.72
CA ASN A 89 -11.30 -2.06 12.48
C ASN A 89 -10.93 -0.67 11.96
N SER A 90 -9.81 -0.10 12.42
CA SER A 90 -9.31 1.18 11.96
C SER A 90 -9.06 1.21 10.45
N ILE A 91 -8.50 0.12 9.91
CA ILE A 91 -8.23 -0.05 8.48
C ILE A 91 -9.54 -0.25 7.70
N TYR A 92 -10.46 -1.06 8.23
CA TYR A 92 -11.73 -1.36 7.54
C TYR A 92 -12.65 -0.13 7.43
N LEU A 93 -12.65 0.75 8.43
CA LEU A 93 -13.41 2.00 8.39
C LEU A 93 -12.94 2.94 7.28
N ASP A 94 -11.70 2.79 6.84
CA ASP A 94 -11.08 3.59 5.78
C ASP A 94 -11.21 2.98 4.37
N SER A 95 -12.03 1.95 4.19
CA SER A 95 -12.30 1.35 2.87
C SER A 95 -12.97 2.30 1.86
N ILE A 96 -13.37 3.49 2.29
CA ILE A 96 -13.85 4.56 1.41
C ILE A 96 -12.77 5.16 0.52
N TYR A 97 -11.49 4.94 0.87
CA TYR A 97 -10.34 5.41 0.11
C TYR A 97 -9.90 4.40 -0.94
N GLU A 98 -9.25 4.91 -1.98
CA GLU A 98 -8.49 4.11 -2.95
C GLU A 98 -7.05 4.02 -2.49
N ASP A 99 -6.55 2.83 -2.18
CA ASP A 99 -5.20 2.62 -1.68
C ASP A 99 -4.21 2.58 -2.86
N ALA A 100 -3.38 3.61 -3.00
CA ALA A 100 -2.47 3.74 -4.14
C ALA A 100 -1.07 3.17 -3.87
N SER A 101 -0.55 3.38 -2.68
CA SER A 101 0.75 2.86 -2.25
C SER A 101 0.82 2.78 -0.74
N ALA A 102 1.68 1.88 -0.22
CA ALA A 102 1.83 1.72 1.23
C ALA A 102 3.29 1.44 1.59
N VAL A 103 3.67 1.79 2.82
CA VAL A 103 4.95 1.44 3.44
C VAL A 103 4.77 1.12 4.92
N ILE A 104 5.66 0.26 5.44
CA ILE A 104 5.74 -0.11 6.84
C ILE A 104 7.09 0.34 7.37
N GLY A 105 7.12 0.93 8.57
CA GLY A 105 8.31 1.38 9.27
C GLY A 105 7.96 2.14 10.53
N ASP A 106 8.93 2.35 11.40
CA ASP A 106 8.79 3.19 12.59
C ASP A 106 8.89 4.67 12.18
N PHE A 107 7.75 5.38 12.17
CA PHE A 107 7.69 6.79 11.74
C PHE A 107 7.56 7.77 12.92
N ASN A 108 7.49 7.27 14.14
CA ASN A 108 7.37 8.10 15.34
C ASN A 108 8.49 7.87 16.37
N GLY A 109 9.45 6.97 16.10
CA GLY A 109 10.60 6.67 16.94
C GLY A 109 10.28 5.82 18.17
N ASP A 110 9.11 5.16 18.23
CA ASP A 110 8.69 4.36 19.39
C ASP A 110 9.14 2.89 19.31
N LYS A 111 9.88 2.51 18.26
CA LYS A 111 10.41 1.17 17.98
C LYS A 111 9.32 0.15 17.65
N GLN A 112 8.12 0.59 17.32
CA GLN A 112 7.08 -0.23 16.71
C GLN A 112 6.89 0.22 15.27
N ASN A 113 6.69 -0.73 14.39
CA ASN A 113 6.41 -0.37 13.00
C ASN A 113 4.97 0.15 12.87
N ASP A 114 4.85 1.19 12.09
CA ASP A 114 3.63 1.85 11.69
C ASP A 114 3.29 1.50 10.25
N LEU A 115 2.07 1.78 9.81
CA LEU A 115 1.63 1.62 8.44
C LEU A 115 1.20 2.97 7.88
N VAL A 116 1.83 3.40 6.79
CA VAL A 116 1.38 4.54 5.98
C VAL A 116 0.73 4.02 4.71
N VAL A 117 -0.47 4.52 4.42
CA VAL A 117 -1.21 4.23 3.20
C VAL A 117 -1.58 5.53 2.51
N THR A 118 -1.15 5.69 1.27
CA THR A 118 -1.50 6.85 0.46
C THR A 118 -2.72 6.57 -0.41
N SER A 119 -3.53 7.61 -0.61
CA SER A 119 -4.74 7.53 -1.43
C SER A 119 -4.51 8.06 -2.84
N GLY A 120 -5.11 7.40 -3.81
CA GLY A 120 -5.09 7.81 -5.23
C GLY A 120 -6.46 7.66 -5.87
N SER A 121 -6.62 8.12 -7.09
CA SER A 121 -7.80 7.93 -7.94
C SER A 121 -9.17 8.39 -7.37
N GLY A 122 -9.19 9.05 -6.21
CA GLY A 122 -10.43 9.53 -5.61
C GLY A 122 -11.12 10.63 -6.44
N GLN A 123 -12.45 10.52 -6.61
CA GLN A 123 -13.27 11.54 -7.28
C GLN A 123 -13.37 12.82 -6.45
N TYR A 124 -13.31 12.71 -5.13
CA TYR A 124 -13.52 13.81 -4.20
C TYR A 124 -12.25 14.03 -3.36
N ALA A 125 -11.96 15.29 -3.07
CA ALA A 125 -10.81 15.66 -2.24
C ALA A 125 -10.77 14.92 -0.89
N ALA A 126 -11.93 14.70 -0.27
CA ALA A 126 -12.04 13.97 0.99
C ALA A 126 -11.54 12.51 0.90
N ASN A 127 -11.54 11.92 -0.29
CA ASN A 127 -11.10 10.54 -0.53
C ASN A 127 -9.61 10.45 -0.94
N LEU A 128 -8.88 11.55 -0.86
CA LEU A 128 -7.46 11.63 -1.21
C LEU A 128 -6.54 11.80 0.01
N LEU A 129 -7.10 11.72 1.22
CA LEU A 129 -6.31 11.86 2.44
C LEU A 129 -5.41 10.65 2.65
N HIS A 130 -4.15 10.90 2.87
CA HIS A 130 -3.20 9.88 3.27
C HIS A 130 -3.43 9.51 4.74
N ARG A 131 -3.07 8.29 5.12
CA ARG A 131 -3.40 7.72 6.41
C ARG A 131 -2.16 7.14 7.07
N LEU A 132 -2.04 7.39 8.36
CA LEU A 132 -1.02 6.84 9.24
C LEU A 132 -1.70 6.01 10.33
N TYR A 133 -1.22 4.79 10.53
CA TYR A 133 -1.69 3.88 11.57
C TYR A 133 -0.51 3.46 12.42
N LEU A 134 -0.58 3.73 13.73
CA LEU A 134 0.52 3.57 14.67
C LEU A 134 0.52 2.20 15.34
N GLY A 135 1.71 1.64 15.41
CA GLY A 135 2.07 0.46 16.18
C GLY A 135 1.29 -0.82 15.82
N ASN A 136 1.49 -1.86 16.59
CA ASN A 136 0.94 -3.20 16.33
C ASN A 136 -0.59 -3.31 16.42
N THR A 137 -1.27 -2.31 16.97
CA THR A 137 -2.74 -2.21 17.03
C THR A 137 -3.32 -1.37 15.89
N LEU A 138 -2.47 -0.74 15.11
CA LEU A 138 -2.81 0.11 13.96
C LEU A 138 -3.85 1.18 14.31
N VAL A 139 -3.57 1.94 15.36
CA VAL A 139 -4.40 3.07 15.76
C VAL A 139 -4.23 4.19 14.75
N LYS A 140 -5.33 4.66 14.17
CA LYS A 140 -5.29 5.77 13.21
C LYS A 140 -4.79 7.05 13.88
N SER A 141 -3.81 7.68 13.23
CA SER A 141 -3.22 8.95 13.65
C SER A 141 -3.36 10.02 12.58
N THR A 142 -2.96 11.24 12.90
CA THR A 142 -2.97 12.34 11.95
C THR A 142 -1.76 12.23 11.03
N PHE A 143 -2.01 12.18 9.73
CA PHE A 143 -0.94 12.28 8.73
C PHE A 143 -0.47 13.75 8.66
N PRO A 144 0.85 14.01 8.61
CA PRO A 144 1.39 15.38 8.69
C PRO A 144 0.91 16.29 7.54
N ASP A 145 0.73 15.76 6.35
CA ASP A 145 0.22 16.52 5.19
C ASP A 145 -1.29 16.31 5.04
N THR A 146 -2.06 17.39 5.16
CA THR A 146 -3.51 17.40 4.97
C THR A 146 -3.93 17.76 3.56
N ASN A 147 -2.97 17.99 2.64
CA ASN A 147 -3.30 18.27 1.25
C ASN A 147 -3.85 17.02 0.57
N ALA A 148 -5.10 17.12 0.13
CA ALA A 148 -5.73 16.05 -0.62
C ALA A 148 -5.17 15.99 -2.04
N MET A 149 -4.28 15.03 -2.32
CA MET A 149 -3.65 14.83 -3.62
C MET A 149 -3.71 13.36 -4.03
N ASN A 150 -3.79 13.13 -5.34
CA ASN A 150 -3.68 11.79 -5.89
C ASN A 150 -2.23 11.31 -5.78
N ALA A 151 -1.93 10.46 -4.83
CA ALA A 151 -0.64 9.81 -4.73
C ALA A 151 -0.48 8.69 -5.76
N SER A 152 0.76 8.45 -6.14
CA SER A 152 1.15 7.32 -6.98
C SER A 152 2.20 6.44 -6.33
N VAL A 153 2.92 6.98 -5.36
CA VAL A 153 3.99 6.26 -4.68
C VAL A 153 4.24 6.87 -3.30
N VAL A 154 4.53 6.01 -2.33
CA VAL A 154 5.17 6.37 -1.07
C VAL A 154 6.40 5.50 -0.89
N LYS A 155 7.49 6.06 -0.39
CA LYS A 155 8.74 5.38 -0.07
C LYS A 155 9.34 5.94 1.20
N THR A 156 10.06 5.09 1.91
CA THR A 156 10.87 5.45 3.05
C THR A 156 12.29 5.75 2.64
N ILE A 157 12.90 6.71 3.28
CA ILE A 157 14.29 7.11 3.11
C ILE A 157 14.75 7.81 4.41
N ASP A 158 15.99 7.65 4.79
CA ASP A 158 16.67 8.51 5.75
C ASP A 158 17.40 9.60 4.95
N TYR A 159 16.70 10.72 4.70
CA TYR A 159 17.17 11.76 3.77
C TYR A 159 18.29 12.61 4.36
N ASP A 160 18.17 12.99 5.61
CA ASP A 160 19.14 13.85 6.30
C ASP A 160 20.18 13.10 7.12
N LYS A 161 20.05 11.76 7.19
CA LYS A 161 20.95 10.83 7.88
C LYS A 161 20.99 11.02 9.39
N ASP A 162 19.84 11.33 9.96
CA ASP A 162 19.67 11.44 11.41
C ASP A 162 19.32 10.11 12.08
N GLY A 163 19.03 9.08 11.28
CA GLY A 163 18.71 7.72 11.71
C GLY A 163 17.21 7.44 11.79
N ASP A 164 16.37 8.42 11.58
CA ASP A 164 14.92 8.26 11.52
C ASP A 164 14.43 8.07 10.07
N LEU A 165 13.24 7.49 9.89
CA LEU A 165 12.68 7.28 8.56
C LEU A 165 11.85 8.47 8.10
N ASP A 166 12.29 9.09 7.01
CA ASP A 166 11.52 10.08 6.27
C ASP A 166 10.57 9.43 5.26
N LEU A 167 9.55 10.18 4.85
CA LEU A 167 8.59 9.77 3.84
C LEU A 167 8.72 10.61 2.57
N PHE A 168 8.99 9.96 1.46
CA PHE A 168 8.80 10.55 0.14
C PHE A 168 7.43 10.15 -0.40
N VAL A 169 6.58 11.16 -0.69
CA VAL A 169 5.25 10.97 -1.29
C VAL A 169 5.22 11.63 -2.66
N GLY A 170 5.11 10.83 -3.71
CA GLY A 170 4.96 11.31 -5.08
C GLY A 170 3.49 11.41 -5.47
N ASN A 171 3.04 12.61 -5.83
CA ASN A 171 1.66 12.88 -6.22
C ASN A 171 1.54 13.11 -7.74
N ASN A 172 0.50 12.56 -8.37
CA ASN A 172 0.22 12.74 -9.79
C ASN A 172 -0.48 14.06 -10.09
N SER A 173 -1.44 14.43 -9.26
CA SER A 173 -2.27 15.61 -9.50
C SER A 173 -2.99 16.03 -8.23
N LYS A 174 -3.40 17.29 -8.21
CA LYS A 174 -4.33 17.81 -7.23
C LYS A 174 -5.74 17.59 -7.77
N TYR A 175 -6.53 16.73 -7.11
CA TYR A 175 -7.82 16.23 -7.61
C TYR A 175 -7.71 15.52 -8.97
N ASN A 176 -8.83 15.12 -9.55
CA ASN A 176 -8.89 14.52 -10.89
C ASN A 176 -8.77 15.57 -12.02
N ILE A 177 -8.04 16.67 -11.82
CA ILE A 177 -7.77 17.65 -12.88
C ILE A 177 -6.55 17.17 -13.66
N PHE A 178 -6.77 16.27 -14.60
CA PHE A 178 -5.77 15.89 -15.59
C PHE A 178 -5.90 16.78 -16.80
N GLY A 179 -4.99 17.74 -16.92
CA GLY A 179 -4.83 18.58 -18.09
C GLY A 179 -5.98 19.58 -18.36
N ARG A 180 -5.69 20.81 -18.19
CA ARG A 180 -6.26 21.89 -19.00
C ARG A 180 -5.31 22.20 -20.12
#